data_a4abb89e64b6d0a4925dd5c4d2d37cd4
#
_entry.id   a4abb89e64b6d0a4925dd5c4d2d37cd4
#
_cell.length_a   1.000
_cell.length_b   1.000
_cell.length_c   1.000
_cell.angle_alpha   90.00
_cell.angle_beta   90.00
_cell.angle_gamma   90.00
#
_symmetry.space_group_name_H-M   'P 1'
#
loop_
_entity.id
_entity.type
_entity.pdbx_description
1 polymer ?
#
loop_
_entity_poly.entity_id
_entity_poly.type
_entity_poly.pdbx_seq_one_letter_code
_entity_poly.pdbx_strand_id
1 'polypeptide(L)'
;SRKFDFVIIGGGIIGINVAIELKRNYFDATVCIIEKECHLGEHASGRNSGVIHAGFYYDEDSIKAKFCKDGNFALREYCKQKNITINECGKVVVAKNHEELESLDVLLQRGKKNNVDLIEIDEHQLSEIEPSAKTFQRAIYSPNTATVSPTKLISSIKEDADNLGIK
;
A
#
# COMPACT_ATOMS: atom_id res chain seq x y z
N SER A 1 14.93 36.38 1.10
CA SER A 1 14.96 34.92 1.31
C SER A 1 13.69 34.50 2.02
N ARG A 2 13.03 33.45 1.53
CA ARG A 2 11.91 32.83 2.24
C ARG A 2 12.48 31.97 3.36
N LYS A 3 11.93 32.07 4.56
CA LYS A 3 12.26 31.21 5.70
C LYS A 3 11.10 30.28 5.95
N PHE A 4 11.40 29.03 6.26
CA PHE A 4 10.44 28.01 6.66
C PHE A 4 10.88 27.36 7.96
N ASP A 5 9.92 26.96 8.79
CA ASP A 5 10.21 26.24 10.03
C ASP A 5 10.61 24.79 9.72
N PHE A 6 9.99 24.19 8.69
CA PHE A 6 10.31 22.83 8.21
C PHE A 6 10.48 22.81 6.71
N VAL A 7 11.54 22.15 6.25
CA VAL A 7 11.78 21.91 4.81
C VAL A 7 11.96 20.41 4.61
N ILE A 8 11.12 19.82 3.77
CA ILE A 8 11.14 18.42 3.39
C ILE A 8 11.79 18.29 2.02
N ILE A 9 12.79 17.44 1.88
CA ILE A 9 13.47 17.18 0.61
C ILE A 9 12.90 15.91 0.00
N GLY A 10 12.24 16.04 -1.13
CA GLY A 10 11.58 14.98 -1.89
C GLY A 10 10.06 14.98 -1.73
N GLY A 11 9.36 15.14 -2.85
CA GLY A 11 7.88 15.19 -2.95
C GLY A 11 7.26 13.85 -3.30
N GLY A 12 7.84 12.73 -2.85
CA GLY A 12 7.20 11.43 -2.91
C GLY A 12 6.15 11.25 -1.81
N ILE A 13 5.45 10.09 -1.81
CA ILE A 13 4.36 9.81 -0.85
C ILE A 13 4.79 9.99 0.61
N ILE A 14 6.02 9.63 0.95
CA ILE A 14 6.55 9.78 2.31
C ILE A 14 6.74 11.26 2.65
N GLY A 15 7.42 12.02 1.79
CA GLY A 15 7.69 13.44 2.04
C GLY A 15 6.42 14.26 2.16
N ILE A 16 5.43 14.02 1.31
CA ILE A 16 4.14 14.72 1.37
C ILE A 16 3.42 14.42 2.69
N ASN A 17 3.36 13.14 3.10
CA ASN A 17 2.71 12.79 4.37
C ASN A 17 3.45 13.32 5.59
N VAL A 18 4.80 13.32 5.58
CA VAL A 18 5.59 13.97 6.64
C VAL A 18 5.27 15.46 6.75
N ALA A 19 5.17 16.16 5.62
CA ALA A 19 4.80 17.57 5.59
C ALA A 19 3.39 17.80 6.17
N ILE A 20 2.42 16.97 5.79
CA ILE A 20 1.05 17.02 6.30
C ILE A 20 1.04 16.79 7.83
N GLU A 21 1.73 15.77 8.33
CA GLU A 21 1.78 15.48 9.75
C GLU A 21 2.51 16.57 10.55
N LEU A 22 3.58 17.15 10.02
CA LEU A 22 4.22 18.31 10.63
C LEU A 22 3.27 19.48 10.74
N LYS A 23 2.51 19.78 9.67
CA LYS A 23 1.56 20.87 9.67
C LYS A 23 0.37 20.65 10.62
N ARG A 24 -0.06 19.41 10.78
CA ARG A 24 -1.11 19.02 11.74
C ARG A 24 -0.64 19.16 13.20
N ASN A 25 0.59 18.75 13.49
CA ASN A 25 1.15 18.81 14.84
C ASN A 25 1.66 20.21 15.23
N TYR A 26 2.07 21.02 14.25
CA TYR A 26 2.58 22.37 14.42
C TYR A 26 1.78 23.33 13.54
N PHE A 27 0.58 23.64 13.97
CA PHE A 27 -0.43 24.39 13.22
C PHE A 27 0.10 25.72 12.65
N ASP A 28 0.86 26.49 13.45
CA ASP A 28 1.40 27.80 13.05
C ASP A 28 2.69 27.68 12.21
N ALA A 29 3.30 26.51 12.11
CA ALA A 29 4.56 26.34 11.40
C ALA A 29 4.39 26.51 9.88
N THR A 30 5.41 27.10 9.28
CA THR A 30 5.54 27.17 7.82
C THR A 30 6.30 25.93 7.32
N VAL A 31 5.66 25.17 6.42
CA VAL A 31 6.19 23.90 5.88
C VAL A 31 6.38 24.03 4.37
N CYS A 32 7.51 23.55 3.88
CA CYS A 32 7.86 23.54 2.46
C CYS A 32 8.35 22.17 2.01
N ILE A 33 7.97 21.71 0.83
CA ILE A 33 8.50 20.54 0.15
C ILE A 33 9.36 21.02 -1.03
N ILE A 34 10.59 20.53 -1.11
CA ILE A 34 11.48 20.76 -2.26
C ILE A 34 11.53 19.47 -3.07
N GLU A 35 11.05 19.53 -4.30
CA GLU A 35 11.08 18.43 -5.27
C GLU A 35 11.94 18.84 -6.48
N LYS A 36 12.75 17.90 -6.97
CA LYS A 36 13.62 18.12 -8.13
C LYS A 36 12.87 18.08 -9.46
N GLU A 37 11.75 17.37 -9.51
CA GLU A 37 10.91 17.25 -10.69
C GLU A 37 9.83 18.35 -10.72
N CYS A 38 9.17 18.49 -11.87
CA CYS A 38 8.10 19.48 -12.03
C CYS A 38 6.84 19.17 -11.21
N HIS A 39 6.62 17.89 -10.89
CA HIS A 39 5.45 17.43 -10.14
C HIS A 39 5.83 16.49 -9.01
N LEU A 40 4.99 16.46 -7.96
CA LEU A 40 5.15 15.53 -6.86
C LEU A 40 4.83 14.09 -7.30
N GLY A 41 5.57 13.13 -6.76
CA GLY A 41 5.31 11.70 -6.97
C GLY A 41 5.69 11.13 -8.33
N GLU A 42 6.49 11.82 -9.14
CA GLU A 42 6.86 11.37 -10.50
C GLU A 42 7.70 10.08 -10.55
N HIS A 43 8.32 9.69 -9.45
CA HIS A 43 9.11 8.47 -9.35
C HIS A 43 8.32 7.29 -8.76
N ALA A 44 8.92 6.50 -7.90
CA ALA A 44 8.36 5.27 -7.34
C ALA A 44 6.94 5.42 -6.77
N SER A 45 6.62 6.57 -6.20
CA SER A 45 5.30 6.82 -5.59
C SER A 45 4.17 6.86 -6.61
N GLY A 46 4.40 7.38 -7.81
CA GLY A 46 3.41 7.43 -8.89
C GLY A 46 3.55 6.30 -9.91
N ARG A 47 4.65 5.52 -9.86
CA ARG A 47 5.01 4.49 -10.85
C ARG A 47 5.16 3.10 -10.23
N ASN A 48 4.16 2.69 -9.46
CA ASN A 48 4.12 1.36 -8.84
C ASN A 48 2.82 0.63 -9.23
N SER A 49 2.69 -0.62 -8.81
CA SER A 49 1.54 -1.46 -9.14
C SER A 49 0.23 -1.07 -8.45
N GLY A 50 0.28 -0.15 -7.50
CA GLY A 50 -0.88 0.29 -6.72
C GLY A 50 -1.46 -0.78 -5.79
N VAL A 51 -0.71 -1.83 -5.48
CA VAL A 51 -1.19 -2.91 -4.62
C VAL A 51 -1.28 -2.44 -3.17
N ILE A 52 -2.47 -2.58 -2.59
CA ILE A 52 -2.73 -2.41 -1.16
C ILE A 52 -2.46 -3.77 -0.50
N HIS A 53 -1.24 -3.94 0.02
CA HIS A 53 -0.79 -5.20 0.60
C HIS A 53 -1.51 -5.53 1.91
N ALA A 54 -1.89 -6.81 2.10
CA ALA A 54 -2.51 -7.27 3.33
C ALA A 54 -1.52 -7.57 4.48
N GLY A 55 -0.23 -7.73 4.20
CA GLY A 55 0.83 -7.85 5.22
C GLY A 55 1.26 -9.26 5.59
N PHE A 56 0.78 -10.30 4.92
CA PHE A 56 1.08 -11.70 5.26
C PHE A 56 2.48 -12.20 4.83
N TYR A 57 3.23 -11.42 4.05
CA TYR A 57 4.60 -11.79 3.65
C TYR A 57 5.65 -11.56 4.74
N TYR A 58 5.35 -10.76 5.75
CA TYR A 58 6.30 -10.32 6.76
C TYR A 58 6.20 -11.16 8.04
N ASP A 59 7.32 -11.25 8.76
CA ASP A 59 7.34 -11.91 10.06
C ASP A 59 6.45 -11.15 11.06
N GLU A 60 5.79 -11.89 11.95
CA GLU A 60 4.73 -11.42 12.84
C GLU A 60 5.12 -10.23 13.73
N ASP A 61 6.35 -10.23 14.24
CA ASP A 61 6.87 -9.19 15.13
C ASP A 61 7.53 -8.03 14.38
N SER A 62 7.48 -8.05 13.05
CA SER A 62 8.14 -7.01 12.27
C SER A 62 7.31 -5.72 12.22
N ILE A 63 8.00 -4.58 12.32
CA ILE A 63 7.42 -3.26 12.09
C ILE A 63 6.73 -3.20 10.70
N LYS A 64 7.25 -3.93 9.71
CA LYS A 64 6.66 -4.02 8.37
C LYS A 64 5.30 -4.71 8.38
N ALA A 65 5.11 -5.81 9.12
CA ALA A 65 3.83 -6.48 9.23
C ALA A 65 2.79 -5.54 9.84
N LYS A 66 3.13 -4.89 10.95
CA LYS A 66 2.27 -3.92 11.63
C LYS A 66 1.88 -2.76 10.70
N PHE A 67 2.85 -2.08 10.08
CA PHE A 67 2.55 -0.93 9.22
C PHE A 67 1.85 -1.32 7.92
N CYS A 68 2.06 -2.52 7.38
CA CYS A 68 1.28 -2.99 6.24
C CYS A 68 -0.19 -3.18 6.60
N LYS A 69 -0.48 -3.79 7.74
CA LYS A 69 -1.85 -4.00 8.20
C LYS A 69 -2.55 -2.68 8.51
N ASP A 70 -1.93 -1.85 9.36
CA ASP A 70 -2.48 -0.56 9.75
C ASP A 70 -2.63 0.37 8.52
N GLY A 71 -1.65 0.36 7.63
CA GLY A 71 -1.65 1.13 6.40
C GLY A 71 -2.69 0.66 5.39
N ASN A 72 -2.95 -0.65 5.28
CA ASN A 72 -4.04 -1.18 4.44
C ASN A 72 -5.38 -0.60 4.88
N PHE A 73 -5.68 -0.66 6.17
CA PHE A 73 -6.91 -0.10 6.73
C PHE A 73 -6.99 1.42 6.52
N ALA A 74 -5.96 2.15 6.92
CA ALA A 74 -5.94 3.62 6.81
C ALA A 74 -6.07 4.10 5.37
N LEU A 75 -5.42 3.40 4.42
CA LEU A 75 -5.49 3.75 3.00
C LEU A 75 -6.89 3.52 2.41
N ARG A 76 -7.57 2.44 2.81
CA ARG A 76 -8.96 2.17 2.41
C ARG A 76 -9.91 3.24 2.92
N GLU A 77 -9.81 3.62 4.19
CA GLU A 77 -10.60 4.69 4.77
C GLU A 77 -10.33 6.03 4.09
N TYR A 78 -9.07 6.34 3.80
CA TYR A 78 -8.70 7.55 3.04
C TYR A 78 -9.33 7.55 1.65
N CYS A 79 -9.19 6.46 0.90
CA CYS A 79 -9.77 6.35 -0.43
C CYS A 79 -11.30 6.48 -0.41
N LYS A 80 -11.96 5.91 0.58
CA LYS A 80 -13.41 6.05 0.78
C LYS A 80 -13.80 7.50 1.04
N GLN A 81 -13.10 8.21 1.93
CA GLN A 81 -13.34 9.62 2.24
C GLN A 81 -13.14 10.53 1.02
N LYS A 82 -12.17 10.19 0.17
CA LYS A 82 -11.81 10.96 -1.03
C LYS A 82 -12.52 10.51 -2.31
N ASN A 83 -13.42 9.53 -2.23
CA ASN A 83 -14.07 8.91 -3.38
C ASN A 83 -13.08 8.35 -4.43
N ILE A 84 -11.94 7.83 -3.98
CA ILE A 84 -10.97 7.15 -4.83
C ILE A 84 -11.37 5.68 -4.95
N THR A 85 -11.61 5.22 -6.16
CA THR A 85 -12.01 3.82 -6.42
C THR A 85 -10.86 2.86 -6.07
N ILE A 86 -11.17 1.88 -5.23
CA ILE A 86 -10.35 0.71 -4.95
C ILE A 86 -10.91 -0.47 -5.76
N ASN A 87 -10.03 -1.24 -6.40
CA ASN A 87 -10.40 -2.51 -7.02
C ASN A 87 -10.12 -3.65 -6.02
N GLU A 88 -11.17 -4.25 -5.50
CA GLU A 88 -11.16 -5.34 -4.51
C GLU A 88 -10.90 -6.70 -5.18
N CYS A 89 -9.91 -6.78 -6.03
CA CYS A 89 -9.62 -7.96 -6.85
C CYS A 89 -9.05 -9.16 -6.06
N GLY A 90 -8.62 -8.94 -4.82
CA GLY A 90 -7.85 -9.95 -4.09
C GLY A 90 -6.45 -10.18 -4.69
N LYS A 91 -5.82 -11.28 -4.28
CA LYS A 91 -4.53 -11.72 -4.80
C LYS A 91 -4.42 -13.23 -4.68
N VAL A 92 -3.92 -13.88 -5.74
CA VAL A 92 -3.54 -15.29 -5.69
C VAL A 92 -2.02 -15.44 -5.56
N VAL A 93 -1.58 -16.44 -4.81
CA VAL A 93 -0.18 -16.87 -4.72
C VAL A 93 -0.15 -18.33 -5.12
N VAL A 94 0.59 -18.65 -6.17
CA VAL A 94 0.66 -19.97 -6.77
C VAL A 94 2.00 -20.66 -6.45
N ALA A 95 2.02 -21.98 -6.46
CA ALA A 95 3.21 -22.79 -6.43
C ALA A 95 3.46 -23.44 -7.80
N LYS A 96 4.71 -23.63 -8.19
CA LYS A 96 5.12 -24.30 -9.44
C LYS A 96 5.60 -25.71 -9.22
N ASN A 97 5.98 -26.06 -7.99
CA ASN A 97 6.59 -27.34 -7.62
C ASN A 97 6.42 -27.61 -6.11
N HIS A 98 6.93 -28.77 -5.63
CA HIS A 98 6.86 -29.16 -4.22
C HIS A 98 7.56 -28.17 -3.27
N GLU A 99 8.69 -27.60 -3.65
CA GLU A 99 9.44 -26.66 -2.81
C GLU A 99 8.64 -25.38 -2.58
N GLU A 100 7.94 -24.90 -3.60
CA GLU A 100 7.07 -23.73 -3.48
C GLU A 100 5.79 -24.02 -2.68
N LEU A 101 5.33 -25.28 -2.59
CA LEU A 101 4.23 -25.65 -1.67
C LEU A 101 4.61 -25.44 -0.21
N GLU A 102 5.84 -25.77 0.19
CA GLU A 102 6.32 -25.49 1.56
C GLU A 102 6.33 -23.99 1.84
N SER A 103 6.67 -23.18 0.83
CA SER A 103 6.61 -21.72 0.93
C SER A 103 5.17 -21.21 1.15
N LEU A 104 4.16 -21.85 0.53
CA LEU A 104 2.75 -21.51 0.79
C LEU A 104 2.37 -21.81 2.24
N ASP A 105 2.84 -22.93 2.83
CA ASP A 105 2.58 -23.24 4.24
C ASP A 105 3.13 -22.16 5.18
N VAL A 106 4.34 -21.69 4.91
CA VAL A 106 4.94 -20.57 5.66
C VAL A 106 4.08 -19.31 5.55
N LEU A 107 3.57 -18.97 4.37
CA LEU A 107 2.71 -17.81 4.17
C LEU A 107 1.36 -17.95 4.89
N LEU A 108 0.75 -19.14 4.88
CA LEU A 108 -0.48 -19.41 5.63
C LEU A 108 -0.28 -19.24 7.13
N GLN A 109 0.83 -19.75 7.67
CA GLN A 109 1.18 -19.55 9.08
C GLN A 109 1.39 -18.08 9.43
N ARG A 110 2.14 -17.34 8.60
CA ARG A 110 2.34 -15.91 8.77
C ARG A 110 1.03 -15.12 8.68
N GLY A 111 0.16 -15.46 7.71
CA GLY A 111 -1.17 -14.86 7.59
C GLY A 111 -1.96 -15.02 8.89
N LYS A 112 -2.02 -16.24 9.44
CA LYS A 112 -2.70 -16.52 10.71
C LYS A 112 -2.13 -15.70 11.88
N LYS A 113 -0.81 -15.63 12.00
CA LYS A 113 -0.13 -14.88 13.07
C LYS A 113 -0.31 -13.36 12.93
N ASN A 114 -0.31 -12.85 11.69
CA ASN A 114 -0.55 -11.44 11.39
C ASN A 114 -2.04 -11.05 11.41
N ASN A 115 -2.96 -11.99 11.69
CA ASN A 115 -4.41 -11.82 11.59
C ASN A 115 -4.82 -11.28 10.21
N VAL A 116 -4.30 -11.90 9.15
CA VAL A 116 -4.65 -11.66 7.76
C VAL A 116 -5.36 -12.91 7.24
N ASP A 117 -6.57 -12.73 6.71
CA ASP A 117 -7.33 -13.82 6.13
C ASP A 117 -6.67 -14.31 4.84
N LEU A 118 -6.30 -15.59 4.84
CA LEU A 118 -5.79 -16.31 3.68
C LEU A 118 -6.61 -17.58 3.51
N ILE A 119 -6.99 -17.87 2.29
CA ILE A 119 -7.79 -19.04 1.92
C ILE A 119 -6.93 -19.95 1.06
N GLU A 120 -6.75 -21.20 1.49
CA GLU A 120 -6.15 -22.22 0.64
C GLU A 120 -7.19 -22.64 -0.40
N ILE A 121 -6.81 -22.67 -1.67
CA ILE A 121 -7.66 -23.02 -2.81
C ILE A 121 -6.97 -24.06 -3.68
N ASP A 122 -7.75 -24.90 -4.33
CA ASP A 122 -7.28 -25.90 -5.30
C ASP A 122 -7.14 -25.29 -6.73
N GLU A 123 -6.69 -26.13 -7.67
CA GLU A 123 -6.51 -25.72 -9.08
C GLU A 123 -7.83 -25.30 -9.75
N HIS A 124 -8.96 -25.93 -9.39
CA HIS A 124 -10.27 -25.59 -9.94
C HIS A 124 -10.73 -24.24 -9.45
N GLN A 125 -10.70 -24.03 -8.13
CA GLN A 125 -11.04 -22.74 -7.50
C GLN A 125 -10.14 -21.60 -8.00
N LEU A 126 -8.85 -21.87 -8.20
CA LEU A 126 -7.93 -20.90 -8.80
C LEU A 126 -8.38 -20.49 -10.20
N SER A 127 -8.79 -21.46 -11.03
CA SER A 127 -9.24 -21.18 -12.40
C SER A 127 -10.51 -20.35 -12.47
N GLU A 128 -11.37 -20.42 -11.46
CA GLU A 128 -12.56 -19.58 -11.33
C GLU A 128 -12.22 -18.13 -10.96
N ILE A 129 -11.18 -17.92 -10.13
CA ILE A 129 -10.73 -16.59 -9.68
C ILE A 129 -9.88 -15.91 -10.76
N GLU A 130 -8.91 -16.64 -11.31
CA GLU A 130 -7.95 -16.14 -12.30
C GLU A 130 -7.68 -17.23 -13.36
N PRO A 131 -8.45 -17.26 -14.45
CA PRO A 131 -8.35 -18.30 -15.47
C PRO A 131 -6.97 -18.44 -16.14
N SER A 132 -6.19 -17.36 -16.13
CA SER A 132 -4.84 -17.36 -16.71
C SER A 132 -3.77 -17.91 -15.77
N ALA A 133 -4.07 -18.06 -14.47
CA ALA A 133 -3.14 -18.60 -13.50
C ALA A 133 -3.16 -20.14 -13.50
N LYS A 134 -1.98 -20.71 -13.17
CA LYS A 134 -1.83 -22.14 -12.93
C LYS A 134 -1.05 -22.34 -11.64
N THR A 135 -1.39 -23.39 -10.92
CA THR A 135 -0.66 -23.79 -9.70
C THR A 135 -0.38 -25.27 -9.72
N PHE A 136 0.57 -25.68 -8.92
CA PHE A 136 0.85 -27.08 -8.61
C PHE A 136 0.10 -27.46 -7.34
N GLN A 137 -0.92 -28.29 -7.45
CA GLN A 137 -1.82 -28.81 -6.42
C GLN A 137 -2.69 -27.76 -5.73
N ARG A 138 -2.14 -26.68 -5.18
CA ARG A 138 -2.88 -25.67 -4.42
C ARG A 138 -2.27 -24.29 -4.55
N ALA A 139 -3.06 -23.31 -4.21
CA ALA A 139 -2.69 -21.89 -4.16
C ALA A 139 -3.25 -21.23 -2.90
N ILE A 140 -2.90 -19.98 -2.68
CA ILE A 140 -3.48 -19.15 -1.63
C ILE A 140 -4.23 -17.99 -2.28
N TYR A 141 -5.44 -17.71 -1.81
CA TYR A 141 -6.19 -16.50 -2.11
C TYR A 141 -6.18 -15.56 -0.91
N SER A 142 -5.81 -14.31 -1.14
CA SER A 142 -5.84 -13.22 -0.15
C SER A 142 -6.94 -12.23 -0.53
N PRO A 143 -8.14 -12.31 0.08
CA PRO A 143 -9.27 -11.42 -0.24
C PRO A 143 -9.02 -9.96 0.16
N ASN A 144 -8.19 -9.74 1.18
CA ASN A 144 -7.89 -8.41 1.73
C ASN A 144 -6.82 -7.62 0.96
N THR A 145 -6.28 -8.18 -0.13
CA THR A 145 -5.42 -7.47 -1.07
C THR A 145 -6.28 -6.77 -2.12
N ALA A 146 -5.93 -5.54 -2.46
CA ALA A 146 -6.65 -4.75 -3.45
C ALA A 146 -5.67 -3.91 -4.28
N THR A 147 -6.18 -3.17 -5.25
CA THR A 147 -5.39 -2.18 -6.00
C THR A 147 -6.06 -0.82 -6.03
N VAL A 148 -5.24 0.22 -6.10
CA VAL A 148 -5.67 1.61 -6.24
C VAL A 148 -4.78 2.31 -7.27
N SER A 149 -5.30 3.33 -7.94
CA SER A 149 -4.48 4.15 -8.85
C SER A 149 -3.46 4.99 -8.06
N PRO A 150 -2.13 4.75 -8.20
CA PRO A 150 -1.12 5.52 -7.48
C PRO A 150 -1.17 7.00 -7.82
N THR A 151 -1.46 7.34 -9.08
CA THR A 151 -1.52 8.73 -9.55
C THR A 151 -2.69 9.47 -8.94
N LYS A 152 -3.89 8.85 -8.88
CA LYS A 152 -5.06 9.45 -8.22
C LYS A 152 -4.82 9.66 -6.72
N LEU A 153 -4.17 8.69 -6.08
CA LEU A 153 -3.82 8.77 -4.66
C LEU A 153 -2.87 9.93 -4.39
N ILE A 154 -1.77 10.03 -5.16
CA ILE A 154 -0.81 11.14 -5.03
C ILE A 154 -1.49 12.50 -5.26
N SER A 155 -2.32 12.61 -6.29
CA SER A 155 -3.05 13.86 -6.57
C SER A 155 -3.94 14.28 -5.41
N SER A 156 -4.63 13.34 -4.78
CA SER A 156 -5.50 13.62 -3.64
C SER A 156 -4.70 14.04 -2.40
N ILE A 157 -3.59 13.35 -2.10
CA ILE A 157 -2.74 13.69 -0.95
C ILE A 157 -2.04 15.04 -1.18
N LYS A 158 -1.66 15.35 -2.43
CA LYS A 158 -1.15 16.68 -2.80
C LYS A 158 -2.19 17.77 -2.54
N GLU A 159 -3.43 17.56 -2.93
CA GLU A 159 -4.52 18.50 -2.66
C GLU A 159 -4.69 18.74 -1.14
N ASP A 160 -4.58 17.69 -0.32
CA ASP A 160 -4.61 17.85 1.14
C ASP A 160 -3.44 18.70 1.65
N ALA A 161 -2.24 18.52 1.10
CA ALA A 161 -1.08 19.34 1.45
C ALA A 161 -1.27 20.82 1.03
N ASP A 162 -1.78 21.05 -0.18
CA ASP A 162 -2.08 22.39 -0.68
C ASP A 162 -3.13 23.10 0.20
N ASN A 163 -4.19 22.38 0.60
CA ASN A 163 -5.25 22.90 1.49
C ASN A 163 -4.74 23.25 2.90
N LEU A 164 -3.69 22.60 3.36
CA LEU A 164 -2.99 22.92 4.60
C LEU A 164 -1.99 24.08 4.46
N GLY A 165 -1.82 24.64 3.26
CA GLY A 165 -0.91 25.76 2.99
C GLY A 165 0.57 25.36 2.92
N ILE A 166 0.87 24.08 2.72
CA ILE A 166 2.22 23.57 2.48
C ILE A 166 2.72 24.08 1.13
N LYS A 167 3.98 24.52 1.04
CA LYS A 167 4.57 25.15 -0.14
C LYS A 167 5.54 24.23 -0.85
#